data_4bef8b3b45c21760dcaf0abf64d707af
#
_entry.id   4bef8b3b45c21760dcaf0abf64d707af
#
_cell.length_a   1.000
_cell.length_b   1.000
_cell.length_c   1.000
_cell.angle_alpha   90.00
_cell.angle_beta   90.00
_cell.angle_gamma   90.00
#
_symmetry.space_group_name_H-M   'P 1'
#
loop_
_entity.id
_entity.type
_entity.pdbx_description
1 polymer ?
#
loop_
_entity_poly.entity_id
_entity_poly.type
_entity_poly.pdbx_seq_one_letter_code
_entity_poly.pdbx_strand_id
1 'polypeptide(L)'
;AALCTYFNDHLVENTEVLAHIKMLFDKYISTKMNASNLTQALLPSKAIALKNNYGTAPGMWLKKENTVFVSMPGVPFEMKSLMTESVIPKIVSDFKRPHIIHQTIQTYGVGESAIAETIADWEDALPPHIKLAYLPSLGKVRLRLSAVGPDKEHLEKEVSDLVSEVLPILGDIVYGMETADLLEEVVAKALTLKMQTLAVAESCTGGKLAAAFTVLPGASAYFKGGIVAYETQQKTNILGVSEALIKQYSVVSKEVASEMALGIQKLMQADFAIATTGNAGPLKGDSDAAVGTVCIAIAHPKGVYSEIFSMGNHRERIVQKA
;
A
#
# COMPACT_ATOMS: atom_id res chain seq x y z
N ALA A 1 -21.18 -26.16 21.12
CA ALA A 1 -22.24 -26.03 22.14
C ALA A 1 -23.00 -24.69 21.98
N ALA A 2 -22.37 -23.51 22.12
CA ALA A 2 -23.07 -22.20 22.08
C ALA A 2 -23.91 -21.96 20.82
N LEU A 3 -23.36 -22.26 19.62
CA LEU A 3 -24.11 -22.14 18.38
C LEU A 3 -25.34 -23.04 18.34
N CYS A 4 -25.22 -24.31 18.78
CA CYS A 4 -26.35 -25.23 18.81
C CYS A 4 -27.45 -24.71 19.75
N THR A 5 -27.10 -24.17 20.91
CA THR A 5 -28.07 -23.58 21.83
C THR A 5 -28.78 -22.38 21.19
N TYR A 6 -28.02 -21.45 20.57
CA TYR A 6 -28.58 -20.23 19.96
C TYR A 6 -29.52 -20.54 18.78
N PHE A 7 -29.14 -21.55 17.96
CA PHE A 7 -29.90 -21.93 16.76
C PHE A 7 -30.95 -23.01 17.04
N ASN A 8 -31.12 -23.45 18.28
CA ASN A 8 -31.92 -24.60 18.65
C ASN A 8 -31.64 -25.80 17.72
N ASP A 9 -30.40 -26.29 17.78
CA ASP A 9 -29.83 -27.26 16.87
C ASP A 9 -28.96 -28.27 17.62
N HIS A 10 -28.47 -29.29 16.94
CA HIS A 10 -27.59 -30.33 17.47
C HIS A 10 -26.40 -30.57 16.52
N LEU A 11 -25.36 -31.21 17.06
CA LEU A 11 -24.18 -31.55 16.29
C LEU A 11 -24.40 -32.81 15.47
N VAL A 12 -23.97 -32.77 14.22
CA VAL A 12 -23.91 -33.95 13.34
C VAL A 12 -22.52 -34.03 12.72
N GLU A 13 -22.08 -35.24 12.40
CA GLU A 13 -20.82 -35.44 11.68
C GLU A 13 -20.97 -35.03 10.21
N ASN A 14 -20.10 -34.15 9.77
CA ASN A 14 -19.99 -33.76 8.37
C ASN A 14 -18.92 -34.59 7.69
N THR A 15 -19.36 -35.47 6.78
CA THR A 15 -18.50 -36.45 6.11
C THR A 15 -17.44 -35.81 5.20
N GLU A 16 -17.78 -34.70 4.56
CA GLU A 16 -16.83 -33.97 3.70
C GLU A 16 -15.72 -33.31 4.53
N VAL A 17 -16.09 -32.69 5.64
CA VAL A 17 -15.12 -32.12 6.59
C VAL A 17 -14.24 -33.20 7.19
N LEU A 18 -14.81 -34.34 7.58
CA LEU A 18 -14.05 -35.47 8.09
C LEU A 18 -13.04 -35.99 7.07
N ALA A 19 -13.49 -36.16 5.82
CA ALA A 19 -12.61 -36.61 4.72
C ALA A 19 -11.48 -35.60 4.47
N HIS A 20 -11.79 -34.30 4.53
CA HIS A 20 -10.78 -33.25 4.37
C HIS A 20 -9.76 -33.27 5.50
N ILE A 21 -10.19 -33.41 6.77
CA ILE A 21 -9.29 -33.53 7.92
C ILE A 21 -8.34 -34.73 7.73
N LYS A 22 -8.89 -35.91 7.38
CA LYS A 22 -8.08 -37.11 7.13
C LYS A 22 -7.03 -36.86 6.04
N MET A 23 -7.43 -36.27 4.93
CA MET A 23 -6.54 -35.95 3.81
C MET A 23 -5.40 -34.99 4.22
N LEU A 24 -5.68 -33.97 5.07
CA LEU A 24 -4.65 -33.06 5.56
C LEU A 24 -3.64 -33.78 6.47
N PHE A 25 -4.11 -34.66 7.34
CA PHE A 25 -3.24 -35.48 8.20
C PHE A 25 -2.37 -36.42 7.39
N ASP A 26 -2.95 -37.11 6.40
CA ASP A 26 -2.21 -38.06 5.57
C ASP A 26 -1.14 -37.37 4.70
N LYS A 27 -1.39 -36.12 4.25
CA LYS A 27 -0.53 -35.47 3.27
C LYS A 27 0.47 -34.50 3.89
N TYR A 28 0.10 -33.79 4.98
CA TYR A 28 0.85 -32.64 5.47
C TYR A 28 1.22 -32.69 6.94
N ILE A 29 0.59 -33.55 7.76
CA ILE A 29 0.74 -33.56 9.21
C ILE A 29 1.40 -34.88 9.65
N SER A 30 2.61 -34.78 10.19
CA SER A 30 3.39 -35.96 10.63
C SER A 30 2.90 -36.61 11.93
N THR A 31 2.00 -35.95 12.67
CA THR A 31 1.46 -36.48 13.93
C THR A 31 0.18 -37.30 13.71
N LYS A 32 -0.04 -38.29 14.54
CA LYS A 32 -1.28 -39.09 14.47
C LYS A 32 -2.49 -38.23 14.83
N MET A 33 -3.56 -38.40 14.05
CA MET A 33 -4.86 -37.78 14.32
C MET A 33 -5.41 -38.27 15.67
N ASN A 34 -5.90 -37.37 16.48
CA ASN A 34 -6.48 -37.64 17.78
C ASN A 34 -8.02 -37.41 17.83
N ALA A 35 -8.67 -37.77 18.92
CA ALA A 35 -10.11 -37.60 19.05
C ALA A 35 -10.58 -36.13 18.91
N SER A 36 -9.77 -35.18 19.38
CA SER A 36 -10.09 -33.74 19.25
C SER A 36 -10.13 -33.29 17.79
N ASN A 37 -9.26 -33.85 16.92
CA ASN A 37 -9.29 -33.55 15.50
C ASN A 37 -10.56 -34.09 14.83
N LEU A 38 -11.01 -35.27 15.21
CA LEU A 38 -12.26 -35.85 14.70
C LEU A 38 -13.50 -35.04 15.12
N THR A 39 -13.50 -34.47 16.33
CA THR A 39 -14.62 -33.64 16.80
C THR A 39 -14.78 -32.34 16.02
N GLN A 40 -13.78 -31.90 15.27
CA GLN A 40 -13.89 -30.73 14.37
C GLN A 40 -14.81 -30.99 13.16
N ALA A 41 -15.09 -32.25 12.85
CA ALA A 41 -16.09 -32.61 11.85
C ALA A 41 -17.54 -32.58 12.38
N LEU A 42 -17.74 -32.37 13.69
CA LEU A 42 -19.07 -32.23 14.28
C LEU A 42 -19.55 -30.78 14.15
N LEU A 43 -20.48 -30.55 13.24
CA LEU A 43 -21.05 -29.23 12.96
C LEU A 43 -22.52 -29.17 13.37
N PRO A 44 -23.09 -27.98 13.66
CA PRO A 44 -24.53 -27.81 13.78
C PRO A 44 -25.23 -28.32 12.52
N SER A 45 -26.34 -29.07 12.65
CA SER A 45 -27.02 -29.73 11.55
C SER A 45 -27.52 -28.74 10.48
N LYS A 46 -27.81 -27.47 10.89
CA LYS A 46 -28.24 -26.38 10.02
C LYS A 46 -27.09 -25.60 9.39
N ALA A 47 -25.82 -25.91 9.75
CA ALA A 47 -24.67 -25.20 9.23
C ALA A 47 -24.29 -25.72 7.83
N ILE A 48 -24.03 -24.80 6.92
CA ILE A 48 -23.29 -25.10 5.70
C ILE A 48 -21.81 -25.03 6.04
N ALA A 49 -21.08 -26.13 5.84
CA ALA A 49 -19.64 -26.14 6.04
C ALA A 49 -18.94 -25.32 4.95
N LEU A 50 -18.02 -24.43 5.37
CA LEU A 50 -17.13 -23.72 4.47
C LEU A 50 -15.76 -24.37 4.57
N LYS A 51 -15.28 -24.89 3.44
CA LYS A 51 -14.03 -25.64 3.38
C LYS A 51 -12.84 -24.74 3.69
N ASN A 52 -12.03 -25.12 4.67
CA ASN A 52 -10.78 -24.48 5.00
C ASN A 52 -9.63 -25.19 4.31
N ASN A 53 -9.08 -24.60 3.25
CA ASN A 53 -8.00 -25.22 2.48
C ASN A 53 -6.65 -25.27 3.23
N TYR A 54 -6.51 -24.55 4.33
CA TYR A 54 -5.24 -24.33 5.04
C TYR A 54 -5.24 -24.84 6.48
N GLY A 55 -6.35 -25.40 6.96
CA GLY A 55 -6.47 -25.92 8.30
C GLY A 55 -7.59 -26.94 8.47
N THR A 56 -7.60 -27.62 9.60
CA THR A 56 -8.55 -28.70 9.90
C THR A 56 -9.92 -28.20 10.37
N ALA A 57 -9.99 -26.98 10.93
CA ALA A 57 -11.23 -26.41 11.42
C ALA A 57 -12.00 -25.71 10.27
N PRO A 58 -13.21 -26.19 9.91
CA PRO A 58 -13.99 -25.56 8.85
C PRO A 58 -14.58 -24.22 9.30
N GLY A 59 -14.93 -23.37 8.34
CA GLY A 59 -15.88 -22.30 8.57
C GLY A 59 -17.31 -22.84 8.59
N MET A 60 -18.23 -22.08 9.17
CA MET A 60 -19.65 -22.44 9.25
C MET A 60 -20.51 -21.24 8.85
N TRP A 61 -21.47 -21.48 7.94
CA TRP A 61 -22.47 -20.52 7.54
C TRP A 61 -23.82 -20.97 8.07
N LEU A 62 -24.44 -20.15 8.90
CA LEU A 62 -25.72 -20.41 9.55
C LEU A 62 -26.69 -19.27 9.22
N LYS A 63 -27.95 -19.60 9.04
CA LYS A 63 -28.99 -18.62 8.80
C LYS A 63 -30.06 -18.71 9.87
N LYS A 64 -30.45 -17.57 10.42
CA LYS A 64 -31.61 -17.43 11.30
C LYS A 64 -32.43 -16.25 10.86
N GLU A 65 -33.67 -16.51 10.46
CA GLU A 65 -34.55 -15.49 9.83
C GLU A 65 -33.85 -14.83 8.63
N ASN A 66 -33.69 -13.50 8.65
CA ASN A 66 -33.02 -12.74 7.59
C ASN A 66 -31.53 -12.47 7.87
N THR A 67 -30.98 -13.06 8.96
CA THR A 67 -29.60 -12.82 9.37
C THR A 67 -28.73 -14.04 9.10
N VAL A 68 -27.55 -13.80 8.54
CA VAL A 68 -26.52 -14.81 8.36
C VAL A 68 -25.45 -14.63 9.43
N PHE A 69 -25.03 -15.74 10.00
CA PHE A 69 -23.94 -15.85 10.95
C PHE A 69 -22.84 -16.69 10.32
N VAL A 70 -21.64 -16.15 10.31
CA VAL A 70 -20.47 -16.85 9.79
C VAL A 70 -19.48 -17.05 10.94
N SER A 71 -19.14 -18.31 11.21
CA SER A 71 -18.10 -18.68 12.17
C SER A 71 -16.88 -19.17 11.43
N MET A 72 -15.70 -18.68 11.83
CA MET A 72 -14.43 -18.97 11.16
C MET A 72 -13.35 -19.31 12.18
N PRO A 73 -12.28 -20.03 11.80
CA PRO A 73 -11.11 -20.25 12.64
C PRO A 73 -10.46 -18.94 13.09
N GLY A 74 -9.87 -18.96 14.29
CA GLY A 74 -9.16 -17.79 14.84
C GLY A 74 -7.79 -17.51 14.22
N VAL A 75 -7.26 -18.41 13.41
CA VAL A 75 -5.98 -18.22 12.71
C VAL A 75 -6.16 -17.21 11.57
N PRO A 76 -5.46 -16.05 11.59
CA PRO A 76 -5.73 -14.96 10.65
C PRO A 76 -5.60 -15.34 9.18
N PHE A 77 -4.62 -16.19 8.86
CA PHE A 77 -4.40 -16.65 7.49
C PHE A 77 -5.56 -17.52 6.96
N GLU A 78 -6.03 -18.48 7.77
CA GLU A 78 -7.16 -19.34 7.45
C GLU A 78 -8.46 -18.52 7.30
N MET A 79 -8.69 -17.60 8.24
CA MET A 79 -9.85 -16.71 8.22
C MET A 79 -9.88 -15.84 6.96
N LYS A 80 -8.75 -15.25 6.56
CA LYS A 80 -8.66 -14.43 5.34
C LYS A 80 -8.98 -15.23 4.09
N SER A 81 -8.44 -16.45 3.97
CA SER A 81 -8.74 -17.34 2.85
C SER A 81 -10.23 -17.71 2.79
N LEU A 82 -10.82 -18.12 3.92
CA LEU A 82 -12.26 -18.42 4.00
C LEU A 82 -13.13 -17.21 3.62
N MET A 83 -12.76 -16.01 4.08
CA MET A 83 -13.46 -14.78 3.68
C MET A 83 -13.43 -14.58 2.18
N THR A 84 -12.23 -14.65 1.57
CA THR A 84 -12.03 -14.34 0.16
C THR A 84 -12.62 -15.41 -0.75
N GLU A 85 -12.41 -16.70 -0.42
CA GLU A 85 -12.74 -17.80 -1.31
C GLU A 85 -14.19 -18.30 -1.16
N SER A 86 -14.80 -18.11 0.03
CA SER A 86 -16.12 -18.69 0.33
C SER A 86 -17.15 -17.67 0.80
N VAL A 87 -16.82 -16.87 1.82
CA VAL A 87 -17.82 -16.01 2.49
C VAL A 87 -18.24 -14.84 1.61
N ILE A 88 -17.29 -14.07 1.09
CA ILE A 88 -17.57 -12.91 0.24
C ILE A 88 -18.31 -13.32 -1.04
N PRO A 89 -17.88 -14.33 -1.81
CA PRO A 89 -18.63 -14.80 -2.98
C PRO A 89 -20.05 -15.21 -2.64
N LYS A 90 -20.26 -15.90 -1.51
CA LYS A 90 -21.58 -16.34 -1.07
C LYS A 90 -22.46 -15.16 -0.65
N ILE A 91 -21.93 -14.15 0.03
CA ILE A 91 -22.66 -12.90 0.33
C ILE A 91 -23.07 -12.21 -0.99
N VAL A 92 -22.14 -12.17 -1.95
CA VAL A 92 -22.39 -11.54 -3.27
C VAL A 92 -23.51 -12.23 -4.01
N SER A 93 -23.60 -13.57 -3.97
CA SER A 93 -24.65 -14.34 -4.65
C SER A 93 -25.99 -14.30 -3.94
N ASP A 94 -26.00 -14.38 -2.61
CA ASP A 94 -27.21 -14.62 -1.82
C ASP A 94 -27.97 -13.33 -1.46
N PHE A 95 -27.31 -12.16 -1.56
CA PHE A 95 -27.91 -10.87 -1.16
C PHE A 95 -27.95 -9.86 -2.30
N LYS A 96 -29.13 -9.26 -2.49
CA LYS A 96 -29.24 -8.03 -3.29
C LYS A 96 -28.61 -6.88 -2.50
N ARG A 97 -27.64 -6.20 -3.08
CA ARG A 97 -26.90 -5.11 -2.46
C ARG A 97 -26.65 -4.02 -3.50
N PRO A 98 -26.60 -2.76 -3.07
CA PRO A 98 -26.18 -1.68 -3.97
C PRO A 98 -24.73 -1.89 -4.40
N HIS A 99 -24.39 -1.35 -5.55
CA HIS A 99 -23.01 -1.17 -5.96
C HIS A 99 -22.42 0.04 -5.23
N ILE A 100 -21.15 -0.08 -4.83
CA ILE A 100 -20.40 1.01 -4.24
C ILE A 100 -19.16 1.20 -5.11
N ILE A 101 -19.02 2.38 -5.69
CA ILE A 101 -17.87 2.75 -6.52
C ILE A 101 -17.04 3.76 -5.75
N HIS A 102 -15.76 3.53 -5.69
CA HIS A 102 -14.79 4.50 -5.15
C HIS A 102 -13.81 4.90 -6.23
N GLN A 103 -13.55 6.20 -6.32
CA GLN A 103 -12.44 6.72 -7.10
C GLN A 103 -11.70 7.76 -6.25
N THR A 104 -10.38 7.65 -6.19
CA THR A 104 -9.57 8.49 -5.31
C THR A 104 -8.55 9.26 -6.13
N ILE A 105 -8.54 10.59 -5.98
CA ILE A 105 -7.55 11.49 -6.55
C ILE A 105 -6.46 11.69 -5.51
N GLN A 106 -5.21 11.59 -5.90
CA GLN A 106 -4.06 11.77 -5.02
C GLN A 106 -3.46 13.16 -5.24
N THR A 107 -3.43 13.99 -4.18
CA THR A 107 -2.84 15.33 -4.22
C THR A 107 -1.65 15.46 -3.27
N TYR A 108 -0.72 16.35 -3.59
CA TYR A 108 0.49 16.59 -2.81
C TYR A 108 0.75 18.08 -2.63
N GLY A 109 1.33 18.45 -1.47
CA GLY A 109 1.86 19.80 -1.20
C GLY A 109 0.86 20.83 -0.72
N VAL A 110 -0.45 20.55 -0.80
CA VAL A 110 -1.53 21.46 -0.37
C VAL A 110 -2.34 20.82 0.76
N GLY A 111 -2.72 21.63 1.74
CA GLY A 111 -3.51 21.18 2.88
C GLY A 111 -5.00 21.01 2.54
N GLU A 112 -5.71 20.20 3.33
CA GLU A 112 -7.12 19.88 3.17
C GLU A 112 -8.01 21.11 3.02
N SER A 113 -7.89 22.11 3.92
CA SER A 113 -8.72 23.32 3.91
C SER A 113 -8.55 24.14 2.62
N ALA A 114 -7.33 24.25 2.10
CA ALA A 114 -7.08 24.99 0.87
C ALA A 114 -7.61 24.23 -0.36
N ILE A 115 -7.54 22.90 -0.37
CA ILE A 115 -8.15 22.11 -1.42
C ILE A 115 -9.68 22.26 -1.37
N ALA A 116 -10.29 22.14 -0.19
CA ALA A 116 -11.73 22.28 -0.02
C ALA A 116 -12.24 23.66 -0.49
N GLU A 117 -11.52 24.74 -0.18
CA GLU A 117 -11.83 26.07 -0.69
C GLU A 117 -11.74 26.16 -2.21
N THR A 118 -10.74 25.50 -2.81
CA THR A 118 -10.51 25.52 -4.27
C THR A 118 -11.63 24.81 -5.05
N ILE A 119 -12.20 23.73 -4.50
CA ILE A 119 -13.21 22.90 -5.18
C ILE A 119 -14.62 23.05 -4.59
N ALA A 120 -14.88 24.06 -3.75
CA ALA A 120 -16.13 24.22 -3.01
C ALA A 120 -17.37 24.20 -3.92
N ASP A 121 -17.37 24.99 -4.99
CA ASP A 121 -18.52 25.05 -5.92
C ASP A 121 -18.78 23.71 -6.61
N TRP A 122 -17.74 22.97 -6.94
CA TRP A 122 -17.84 21.63 -7.53
C TRP A 122 -18.32 20.60 -6.50
N GLU A 123 -17.85 20.67 -5.26
CA GLU A 123 -18.26 19.77 -4.18
C GLU A 123 -19.75 19.97 -3.83
N ASP A 124 -20.19 21.23 -3.75
CA ASP A 124 -21.60 21.58 -3.49
C ASP A 124 -22.55 21.14 -4.61
N ALA A 125 -22.05 20.99 -5.83
CA ALA A 125 -22.82 20.52 -6.98
C ALA A 125 -22.91 18.98 -7.08
N LEU A 126 -22.26 18.23 -6.20
CA LEU A 126 -22.25 16.75 -6.25
C LEU A 126 -23.66 16.17 -6.06
N PRO A 127 -24.05 15.15 -6.84
CA PRO A 127 -25.30 14.42 -6.66
C PRO A 127 -25.41 13.82 -5.24
N PRO A 128 -26.61 13.75 -4.63
CA PRO A 128 -26.79 13.30 -3.25
C PRO A 128 -26.31 11.88 -2.95
N HIS A 129 -26.23 11.03 -3.97
CA HIS A 129 -25.74 9.64 -3.86
C HIS A 129 -24.22 9.51 -4.04
N ILE A 130 -23.52 10.61 -4.31
CA ILE A 130 -22.07 10.70 -4.39
C ILE A 130 -21.55 11.56 -3.25
N LYS A 131 -20.55 11.07 -2.54
CA LYS A 131 -19.93 11.78 -1.42
C LYS A 131 -18.44 11.92 -1.64
N LEU A 132 -17.91 13.09 -1.34
CA LEU A 132 -16.50 13.37 -1.26
C LEU A 132 -15.99 13.15 0.17
N ALA A 133 -14.82 12.55 0.32
CA ALA A 133 -14.11 12.45 1.57
C ALA A 133 -12.66 12.90 1.39
N TYR A 134 -12.22 13.76 2.30
CA TYR A 134 -10.83 14.18 2.43
C TYR A 134 -10.11 13.21 3.35
N LEU A 135 -9.02 12.62 2.89
CA LEU A 135 -8.23 11.62 3.62
C LEU A 135 -6.79 12.14 3.76
N PRO A 136 -6.55 13.06 4.72
CA PRO A 136 -5.25 13.66 4.90
C PRO A 136 -4.23 12.65 5.43
N SER A 137 -3.02 12.77 4.92
CA SER A 137 -1.85 12.07 5.40
C SER A 137 -0.63 13.00 5.29
N LEU A 138 0.53 12.56 5.70
CA LEU A 138 1.70 13.42 5.75
C LEU A 138 2.10 13.96 4.37
N GLY A 139 1.86 15.28 4.15
CA GLY A 139 2.16 15.97 2.88
C GLY A 139 1.20 15.69 1.73
N LYS A 140 0.16 14.88 1.94
CA LYS A 140 -0.77 14.41 0.92
C LYS A 140 -2.21 14.52 1.41
N VAL A 141 -3.12 14.80 0.50
CA VAL A 141 -4.56 14.65 0.74
C VAL A 141 -5.12 13.77 -0.37
N ARG A 142 -5.83 12.71 -0.02
CA ARG A 142 -6.55 11.89 -0.99
C ARG A 142 -8.01 12.33 -0.99
N LEU A 143 -8.53 12.61 -2.17
CA LEU A 143 -9.92 12.98 -2.38
C LEU A 143 -10.68 11.76 -2.89
N ARG A 144 -11.53 11.16 -2.06
CA ARG A 144 -12.27 9.95 -2.42
C ARG A 144 -13.73 10.28 -2.74
N LEU A 145 -14.10 10.11 -3.99
CA LEU A 145 -15.50 10.05 -4.38
C LEU A 145 -16.03 8.65 -4.11
N SER A 146 -17.22 8.60 -3.51
CA SER A 146 -17.92 7.35 -3.18
C SER A 146 -19.35 7.45 -3.69
N ALA A 147 -19.70 6.65 -4.70
CA ALA A 147 -21.05 6.57 -5.27
C ALA A 147 -21.73 5.27 -4.84
N VAL A 148 -23.03 5.34 -4.53
CA VAL A 148 -23.82 4.18 -4.11
C VAL A 148 -25.13 4.13 -4.92
N GLY A 149 -25.39 3.00 -5.56
CA GLY A 149 -26.63 2.83 -6.35
C GLY A 149 -26.80 1.43 -6.93
N PRO A 150 -27.90 1.20 -7.65
CA PRO A 150 -28.26 -0.13 -8.18
C PRO A 150 -27.52 -0.50 -9.48
N ASP A 151 -27.08 0.48 -10.24
CA ASP A 151 -26.45 0.30 -11.56
C ASP A 151 -24.97 0.64 -11.51
N LYS A 152 -24.15 -0.38 -11.67
CA LYS A 152 -22.70 -0.26 -11.57
C LYS A 152 -22.09 0.58 -12.70
N GLU A 153 -22.50 0.32 -13.94
CA GLU A 153 -21.94 0.98 -15.13
C GLU A 153 -22.27 2.47 -15.14
N HIS A 154 -23.50 2.80 -14.76
CA HIS A 154 -23.92 4.19 -14.60
C HIS A 154 -23.09 4.92 -13.56
N LEU A 155 -22.89 4.32 -12.36
CA LEU A 155 -22.10 4.91 -11.29
C LEU A 155 -20.62 5.08 -11.68
N GLU A 156 -20.02 4.09 -12.36
CA GLU A 156 -18.63 4.17 -12.83
C GLU A 156 -18.46 5.34 -13.81
N LYS A 157 -19.39 5.51 -14.74
CA LYS A 157 -19.35 6.60 -15.69
C LYS A 157 -19.52 7.96 -14.99
N GLU A 158 -20.53 8.09 -14.15
CA GLU A 158 -20.84 9.34 -13.45
C GLU A 158 -19.67 9.81 -12.57
N VAL A 159 -19.05 8.88 -11.81
CA VAL A 159 -17.86 9.20 -11.00
C VAL A 159 -16.67 9.59 -11.89
N SER A 160 -16.48 8.92 -13.02
CA SER A 160 -15.42 9.25 -13.98
C SER A 160 -15.59 10.63 -14.60
N ASP A 161 -16.82 11.00 -14.94
CA ASP A 161 -17.16 12.32 -15.50
C ASP A 161 -16.88 13.42 -14.45
N LEU A 162 -17.34 13.26 -13.21
CA LEU A 162 -17.08 14.18 -12.11
C LEU A 162 -15.58 14.34 -11.79
N VAL A 163 -14.83 13.24 -11.83
CA VAL A 163 -13.36 13.31 -11.68
C VAL A 163 -12.74 14.12 -12.81
N SER A 164 -13.17 13.91 -14.05
CA SER A 164 -12.66 14.64 -15.21
C SER A 164 -12.95 16.15 -15.13
N GLU A 165 -14.03 16.53 -14.46
CA GLU A 165 -14.39 17.94 -14.20
C GLU A 165 -13.50 18.59 -13.14
N VAL A 166 -13.16 17.88 -12.05
CA VAL A 166 -12.39 18.46 -10.95
C VAL A 166 -10.88 18.46 -11.19
N LEU A 167 -10.37 17.57 -12.04
CA LEU A 167 -8.92 17.51 -12.32
C LEU A 167 -8.34 18.83 -12.84
N PRO A 168 -8.95 19.56 -13.79
CA PRO A 168 -8.45 20.87 -14.22
C PRO A 168 -8.48 21.93 -13.10
N ILE A 169 -9.43 21.86 -12.18
CA ILE A 169 -9.56 22.79 -11.04
C ILE A 169 -8.42 22.55 -10.05
N LEU A 170 -8.09 21.29 -9.77
CA LEU A 170 -6.99 20.91 -8.89
C LEU A 170 -5.60 21.17 -9.51
N GLY A 171 -5.47 21.06 -10.83
CA GLY A 171 -4.22 21.35 -11.55
C GLY A 171 -3.02 20.52 -11.10
N ASP A 172 -1.87 21.18 -10.97
CA ASP A 172 -0.56 20.53 -10.73
C ASP A 172 -0.40 19.84 -9.36
N ILE A 173 -1.33 20.06 -8.43
CA ILE A 173 -1.29 19.36 -7.14
C ILE A 173 -1.67 17.89 -7.25
N VAL A 174 -2.31 17.48 -8.36
CA VAL A 174 -2.67 16.08 -8.62
C VAL A 174 -1.46 15.34 -9.19
N TYR A 175 -0.99 14.33 -8.48
CA TYR A 175 0.10 13.49 -8.98
C TYR A 175 -0.36 12.11 -9.47
N GLY A 176 -1.63 11.75 -9.29
CA GLY A 176 -2.18 10.50 -9.80
C GLY A 176 -3.57 10.19 -9.27
N MET A 177 -4.10 9.10 -9.81
CA MET A 177 -5.32 8.47 -9.32
C MET A 177 -4.92 7.28 -8.44
N GLU A 178 -5.68 7.04 -7.35
CA GLU A 178 -5.44 5.84 -6.55
C GLU A 178 -5.89 4.63 -7.37
N THR A 179 -4.92 3.95 -7.90
CA THR A 179 -5.06 2.53 -8.24
C THR A 179 -4.92 1.73 -6.94
N ALA A 180 -5.31 0.48 -6.95
CA ALA A 180 -5.08 -0.41 -5.79
C ALA A 180 -3.58 -0.55 -5.43
N ASP A 181 -2.72 -0.06 -6.31
CA ASP A 181 -1.27 -0.17 -6.21
C ASP A 181 -0.68 1.00 -5.39
N LEU A 182 0.29 0.71 -4.57
CA LEU A 182 1.15 1.72 -3.92
C LEU A 182 2.00 2.44 -4.98
N LEU A 183 2.51 3.64 -4.66
CA LEU A 183 3.34 4.42 -5.59
C LEU A 183 4.56 3.63 -6.08
N GLU A 184 5.22 2.92 -5.17
CA GLU A 184 6.35 2.04 -5.46
C GLU A 184 5.96 0.89 -6.41
N GLU A 185 4.73 0.37 -6.32
CA GLU A 185 4.22 -0.64 -7.25
C GLU A 185 4.00 -0.07 -8.65
N VAL A 186 3.45 1.14 -8.74
CA VAL A 186 3.27 1.83 -10.02
C VAL A 186 4.62 2.05 -10.71
N VAL A 187 5.63 2.52 -9.95
CA VAL A 187 6.99 2.71 -10.46
C VAL A 187 7.61 1.37 -10.88
N ALA A 188 7.49 0.33 -10.05
CA ALA A 188 7.99 -1.01 -10.32
C ALA A 188 7.41 -1.57 -11.63
N LYS A 189 6.09 -1.48 -11.81
CA LYS A 189 5.39 -1.91 -13.03
C LYS A 189 5.87 -1.14 -14.26
N ALA A 190 6.02 0.19 -14.16
CA ALA A 190 6.48 1.03 -15.24
C ALA A 190 7.92 0.69 -15.68
N LEU A 191 8.82 0.49 -14.73
CA LEU A 191 10.20 0.11 -14.97
C LEU A 191 10.30 -1.29 -15.60
N THR A 192 9.59 -2.26 -15.03
CA THR A 192 9.57 -3.65 -15.53
C THR A 192 9.04 -3.71 -16.97
N LEU A 193 7.93 -3.01 -17.25
CA LEU A 193 7.32 -2.98 -18.59
C LEU A 193 8.28 -2.41 -19.63
N LYS A 194 9.10 -1.41 -19.25
CA LYS A 194 10.08 -0.77 -20.13
C LYS A 194 11.45 -1.46 -20.10
N MET A 195 11.61 -2.53 -19.35
CA MET A 195 12.89 -3.22 -19.10
C MET A 195 13.98 -2.26 -18.60
N GLN A 196 13.59 -1.31 -17.76
CA GLN A 196 14.46 -0.29 -17.17
C GLN A 196 14.73 -0.59 -15.71
N THR A 197 15.85 -0.09 -15.22
CA THR A 197 16.37 -0.41 -13.90
C THR A 197 16.56 0.81 -13.02
N LEU A 198 16.49 0.62 -11.70
CA LEU A 198 16.59 1.63 -10.67
C LEU A 198 17.67 1.28 -9.65
N ALA A 199 18.44 2.27 -9.22
CA ALA A 199 19.31 2.22 -8.06
C ALA A 199 19.02 3.39 -7.11
N VAL A 200 19.41 3.28 -5.83
CA VAL A 200 19.20 4.35 -4.85
C VAL A 200 20.46 4.66 -4.05
N ALA A 201 20.69 5.95 -3.75
CA ALA A 201 21.74 6.42 -2.85
C ALA A 201 21.09 7.21 -1.69
N GLU A 202 21.14 6.68 -0.50
CA GLU A 202 20.46 7.24 0.65
C GLU A 202 21.44 7.82 1.67
N SER A 203 21.04 8.92 2.29
CA SER A 203 21.69 9.47 3.46
C SER A 203 20.65 9.59 4.59
N CYS A 204 19.92 10.67 4.67
CA CYS A 204 18.97 10.94 5.76
C CYS A 204 17.80 9.94 5.82
N THR A 205 17.45 9.26 4.75
CA THR A 205 16.38 8.25 4.68
C THR A 205 16.79 6.87 5.22
N GLY A 206 18.11 6.61 5.33
CA GLY A 206 18.67 5.49 6.08
C GLY A 206 18.28 4.09 5.59
N GLY A 207 18.02 3.90 4.30
CA GLY A 207 17.61 2.62 3.69
C GLY A 207 16.10 2.46 3.48
N LYS A 208 15.28 3.41 3.89
CA LYS A 208 13.82 3.32 3.73
C LYS A 208 13.36 3.32 2.27
N LEU A 209 14.05 4.08 1.41
CA LEU A 209 13.73 4.11 -0.02
C LEU A 209 14.06 2.76 -0.68
N ALA A 210 15.21 2.17 -0.38
CA ALA A 210 15.56 0.83 -0.83
C ALA A 210 14.56 -0.22 -0.33
N ALA A 211 14.17 -0.13 0.95
CA ALA A 211 13.18 -1.02 1.54
C ALA A 211 11.81 -0.93 0.83
N ALA A 212 11.35 0.28 0.46
CA ALA A 212 10.09 0.47 -0.25
C ALA A 212 10.08 -0.27 -1.60
N PHE A 213 11.16 -0.21 -2.37
CA PHE A 213 11.25 -0.90 -3.66
C PHE A 213 11.48 -2.42 -3.54
N THR A 214 11.99 -2.91 -2.41
CA THR A 214 12.28 -4.34 -2.22
C THR A 214 11.16 -5.11 -1.54
N VAL A 215 10.12 -4.43 -1.02
CA VAL A 215 8.96 -5.09 -0.40
C VAL A 215 8.14 -5.90 -1.41
N LEU A 216 8.22 -5.55 -2.68
CA LEU A 216 7.47 -6.17 -3.76
C LEU A 216 8.14 -7.46 -4.26
N PRO A 217 7.42 -8.58 -4.36
CA PRO A 217 7.95 -9.78 -5.00
C PRO A 217 8.39 -9.49 -6.44
N GLY A 218 9.55 -10.02 -6.83
CA GLY A 218 10.10 -9.81 -8.18
C GLY A 218 10.88 -8.50 -8.36
N ALA A 219 11.20 -7.77 -7.28
CA ALA A 219 11.94 -6.51 -7.34
C ALA A 219 13.28 -6.59 -8.10
N SER A 220 13.92 -7.76 -8.14
CA SER A 220 15.17 -7.97 -8.89
C SER A 220 15.05 -7.74 -10.40
N ALA A 221 13.84 -7.68 -10.94
CA ALA A 221 13.61 -7.38 -12.36
C ALA A 221 13.91 -5.91 -12.71
N TYR A 222 13.77 -5.00 -11.75
CA TYR A 222 13.96 -3.56 -11.97
C TYR A 222 14.90 -2.90 -10.97
N PHE A 223 15.04 -3.41 -9.74
CA PHE A 223 15.85 -2.80 -8.69
C PHE A 223 17.24 -3.42 -8.64
N LYS A 224 18.26 -2.64 -8.96
CA LYS A 224 19.66 -3.07 -8.96
C LYS A 224 20.28 -3.09 -7.56
N GLY A 225 19.81 -2.24 -6.67
CA GLY A 225 20.31 -2.12 -5.32
C GLY A 225 20.40 -0.69 -4.83
N GLY A 226 20.93 -0.53 -3.61
CA GLY A 226 21.07 0.78 -3.00
C GLY A 226 22.25 0.85 -2.04
N ILE A 227 22.73 2.07 -1.81
CA ILE A 227 23.80 2.37 -0.85
C ILE A 227 23.31 3.42 0.14
N VAL A 228 23.50 3.16 1.42
CA VAL A 228 23.30 4.14 2.49
C VAL A 228 24.66 4.79 2.80
N ALA A 229 24.95 5.90 2.13
CA ALA A 229 26.14 6.73 2.35
C ALA A 229 25.86 7.76 3.45
N TYR A 230 25.71 7.30 4.70
CA TYR A 230 25.23 8.13 5.80
C TYR A 230 26.26 9.16 6.26
N GLU A 231 27.49 8.73 6.48
CA GLU A 231 28.62 9.62 6.79
C GLU A 231 29.06 10.39 5.53
N THR A 232 29.45 11.66 5.71
CA THR A 232 29.86 12.52 4.60
C THR A 232 30.99 11.93 3.77
N GLN A 233 32.00 11.33 4.40
CA GLN A 233 33.13 10.71 3.70
C GLN A 233 32.72 9.54 2.78
N GLN A 234 31.64 8.79 3.12
CA GLN A 234 31.16 7.68 2.28
C GLN A 234 30.53 8.17 0.97
N LYS A 235 30.02 9.38 0.93
CA LYS A 235 29.54 10.00 -0.32
C LYS A 235 30.68 10.17 -1.32
N THR A 236 31.84 10.58 -0.85
CA THR A 236 33.06 10.68 -1.66
C THR A 236 33.63 9.31 -2.01
N ASN A 237 33.87 8.48 -1.00
CA ASN A 237 34.58 7.20 -1.17
C ASN A 237 33.83 6.20 -2.05
N ILE A 238 32.50 6.14 -1.96
CA ILE A 238 31.69 5.11 -2.62
C ILE A 238 30.98 5.69 -3.85
N LEU A 239 30.40 6.87 -3.73
CA LEU A 239 29.57 7.45 -4.78
C LEU A 239 30.36 8.43 -5.67
N GLY A 240 31.62 8.75 -5.33
CA GLY A 240 32.47 9.63 -6.10
C GLY A 240 32.09 11.10 -6.03
N VAL A 241 31.33 11.52 -5.03
CA VAL A 241 30.99 12.93 -4.82
C VAL A 241 32.26 13.72 -4.52
N SER A 242 32.46 14.84 -5.21
CA SER A 242 33.63 15.68 -5.08
C SER A 242 33.71 16.36 -3.70
N GLU A 243 34.84 16.21 -3.00
CA GLU A 243 35.08 16.93 -1.74
C GLU A 243 35.01 18.46 -1.93
N ALA A 244 35.49 18.96 -3.08
CA ALA A 244 35.40 20.38 -3.40
C ALA A 244 33.95 20.83 -3.52
N LEU A 245 33.09 20.01 -4.11
CA LEU A 245 31.66 20.29 -4.21
C LEU A 245 30.99 20.35 -2.84
N ILE A 246 31.29 19.38 -1.96
CA ILE A 246 30.79 19.36 -0.58
C ILE A 246 31.22 20.61 0.20
N LYS A 247 32.49 21.03 0.04
CA LYS A 247 33.00 22.26 0.68
C LYS A 247 32.32 23.52 0.16
N GLN A 248 32.01 23.56 -1.14
CA GLN A 248 31.40 24.73 -1.79
C GLN A 248 29.90 24.88 -1.47
N TYR A 249 29.14 23.78 -1.51
CA TYR A 249 27.68 23.81 -1.47
C TYR A 249 27.08 23.19 -0.18
N SER A 250 27.91 22.68 0.72
CA SER A 250 27.49 21.85 1.86
C SER A 250 26.96 20.46 1.47
N VAL A 251 27.01 19.51 2.41
CA VAL A 251 26.58 18.14 2.21
C VAL A 251 25.07 17.98 1.92
N VAL A 252 24.27 18.95 2.35
CA VAL A 252 22.83 19.04 2.07
C VAL A 252 22.60 20.12 1.02
N SER A 253 22.77 19.74 -0.25
CA SER A 253 22.59 20.62 -1.40
C SER A 253 22.09 19.81 -2.60
N LYS A 254 21.54 20.51 -3.60
CA LYS A 254 21.11 19.89 -4.86
C LYS A 254 22.27 19.32 -5.64
N GLU A 255 23.41 20.01 -5.59
CA GLU A 255 24.64 19.63 -6.26
C GLU A 255 25.15 18.30 -5.71
N VAL A 256 25.20 18.14 -4.40
CA VAL A 256 25.62 16.88 -3.73
C VAL A 256 24.60 15.77 -4.00
N ALA A 257 23.30 16.04 -3.93
CA ALA A 257 22.28 15.07 -4.27
C ALA A 257 22.39 14.58 -5.71
N SER A 258 22.67 15.51 -6.65
CA SER A 258 22.86 15.20 -8.06
C SER A 258 24.08 14.31 -8.29
N GLU A 259 25.24 14.62 -7.68
CA GLU A 259 26.42 13.75 -7.79
C GLU A 259 26.21 12.38 -7.12
N MET A 260 25.50 12.32 -5.99
CA MET A 260 25.11 11.04 -5.38
C MET A 260 24.26 10.19 -6.34
N ALA A 261 23.28 10.80 -7.02
CA ALA A 261 22.42 10.09 -7.97
C ALA A 261 23.21 9.59 -9.18
N LEU A 262 24.03 10.44 -9.76
CA LEU A 262 24.90 10.06 -10.89
C LEU A 262 25.94 9.00 -10.49
N GLY A 263 26.51 9.12 -9.29
CA GLY A 263 27.46 8.16 -8.75
C GLY A 263 26.88 6.77 -8.59
N ILE A 264 25.70 6.64 -7.97
CA ILE A 264 25.04 5.34 -7.81
C ILE A 264 24.52 4.77 -9.12
N GLN A 265 24.00 5.63 -10.03
CA GLN A 265 23.59 5.23 -11.38
C GLN A 265 24.75 4.53 -12.12
N LYS A 266 25.92 5.17 -12.14
CA LYS A 266 27.12 4.63 -12.74
C LYS A 266 27.62 3.36 -12.06
N LEU A 267 27.66 3.35 -10.72
CA LEU A 267 28.16 2.23 -9.94
C LEU A 267 27.31 0.97 -10.16
N MET A 268 26.00 1.11 -10.16
CA MET A 268 25.06 0.00 -10.32
C MET A 268 24.69 -0.28 -11.78
N GLN A 269 25.17 0.53 -12.74
CA GLN A 269 24.78 0.46 -14.15
C GLN A 269 23.26 0.44 -14.32
N ALA A 270 22.58 1.34 -13.62
CA ALA A 270 21.12 1.48 -13.65
C ALA A 270 20.69 2.56 -14.65
N ASP A 271 19.49 2.42 -15.24
CA ASP A 271 18.93 3.43 -16.13
C ASP A 271 18.51 4.68 -15.37
N PHE A 272 17.95 4.48 -14.16
CA PHE A 272 17.54 5.55 -13.25
C PHE A 272 18.23 5.39 -11.90
N ALA A 273 18.42 6.51 -11.22
CA ALA A 273 18.85 6.51 -9.83
C ALA A 273 18.17 7.61 -9.03
N ILE A 274 17.84 7.34 -7.79
CA ILE A 274 17.31 8.33 -6.84
C ILE A 274 18.34 8.52 -5.73
N ALA A 275 18.64 9.77 -5.39
CA ALA A 275 19.48 10.09 -4.25
C ALA A 275 18.76 11.03 -3.27
N THR A 276 19.00 10.81 -1.97
CA THR A 276 18.50 11.65 -0.89
C THR A 276 19.64 12.10 0.02
N THR A 277 19.76 13.40 0.25
CA THR A 277 20.59 13.97 1.32
C THR A 277 19.81 15.00 2.07
N GLY A 278 19.98 15.09 3.40
CA GLY A 278 19.14 16.00 4.17
C GLY A 278 19.49 16.05 5.64
N ASN A 279 18.96 17.08 6.30
CA ASN A 279 19.09 17.30 7.72
C ASN A 279 17.78 16.93 8.44
N ALA A 280 17.68 15.68 8.87
CA ALA A 280 16.50 15.19 9.55
C ALA A 280 16.39 15.62 11.03
N GLY A 281 17.42 16.28 11.58
CA GLY A 281 17.43 16.72 12.96
C GLY A 281 17.63 15.60 14.00
N PRO A 282 17.56 15.90 15.30
CA PRO A 282 17.25 17.21 15.90
C PRO A 282 18.36 18.27 15.78
N LEU A 283 19.61 17.81 15.55
CA LEU A 283 20.78 18.70 15.38
C LEU A 283 21.12 18.83 13.89
N LYS A 284 21.83 19.90 13.52
CA LYS A 284 22.18 20.19 12.12
C LYS A 284 23.20 19.20 11.50
N GLY A 285 23.94 18.44 12.30
CA GLY A 285 25.00 17.57 11.81
C GLY A 285 26.10 18.35 11.08
N ASP A 286 26.63 17.76 9.99
CA ASP A 286 27.73 18.33 9.18
C ASP A 286 27.24 19.38 8.16
N SER A 287 26.01 19.86 8.27
CA SER A 287 25.39 20.76 7.30
C SER A 287 24.98 22.10 7.92
N ASP A 288 25.15 23.17 7.16
CA ASP A 288 24.60 24.50 7.51
C ASP A 288 23.09 24.62 7.26
N ALA A 289 22.51 23.69 6.53
CA ALA A 289 21.10 23.68 6.19
C ALA A 289 20.22 23.58 7.46
N ALA A 290 19.06 24.20 7.42
CA ALA A 290 18.08 24.10 8.49
C ALA A 290 17.60 22.64 8.69
N VAL A 291 17.22 22.30 9.93
CA VAL A 291 16.54 21.00 10.19
C VAL A 291 15.27 20.93 9.35
N GLY A 292 15.07 19.80 8.70
CA GLY A 292 13.95 19.57 7.77
C GLY A 292 14.27 19.81 6.30
N THR A 293 15.44 20.38 5.99
CA THR A 293 15.90 20.51 4.61
C THR A 293 16.30 19.14 4.06
N VAL A 294 15.72 18.74 2.95
CA VAL A 294 16.04 17.51 2.21
C VAL A 294 16.21 17.86 0.74
N CYS A 295 17.30 17.39 0.15
CA CYS A 295 17.56 17.47 -1.28
C CYS A 295 17.36 16.06 -1.89
N ILE A 296 16.58 16.00 -2.94
CA ILE A 296 16.31 14.78 -3.70
C ILE A 296 16.81 15.00 -5.12
N ALA A 297 17.47 14.01 -5.68
CA ALA A 297 17.90 14.01 -7.09
C ALA A 297 17.47 12.72 -7.77
N ILE A 298 17.10 12.84 -9.06
CA ILE A 298 16.78 11.72 -9.94
C ILE A 298 17.70 11.81 -11.16
N ALA A 299 18.61 10.85 -11.29
CA ALA A 299 19.40 10.66 -12.49
C ALA A 299 18.63 9.76 -13.47
N HIS A 300 18.69 10.11 -14.74
CA HIS A 300 18.02 9.42 -15.84
C HIS A 300 18.91 9.42 -17.09
N PRO A 301 18.61 8.65 -18.16
CA PRO A 301 19.50 8.53 -19.33
C PRO A 301 19.85 9.85 -20.05
N LYS A 302 19.08 10.92 -19.82
CA LYS A 302 19.29 12.23 -20.47
C LYS A 302 19.87 13.30 -19.54
N GLY A 303 20.10 12.99 -18.25
CA GLY A 303 20.64 13.95 -17.28
C GLY A 303 20.20 13.70 -15.84
N VAL A 304 20.23 14.74 -15.03
CA VAL A 304 19.82 14.67 -13.61
C VAL A 304 18.93 15.87 -13.28
N TYR A 305 17.85 15.61 -12.53
CA TYR A 305 16.98 16.61 -11.92
C TYR A 305 17.16 16.58 -10.42
N SER A 306 17.18 17.74 -9.78
CA SER A 306 17.28 17.83 -8.32
C SER A 306 16.47 18.98 -7.74
N GLU A 307 15.93 18.76 -6.53
CA GLU A 307 15.09 19.73 -5.84
C GLU A 307 15.35 19.74 -4.33
N ILE A 308 15.06 20.91 -3.69
CA ILE A 308 15.14 21.11 -2.24
C ILE A 308 13.74 21.19 -1.68
N PHE A 309 13.51 20.44 -0.58
CA PHE A 309 12.25 20.41 0.15
C PHE A 309 12.44 20.83 1.61
N SER A 310 11.47 21.57 2.16
CA SER A 310 11.35 21.81 3.58
C SER A 310 10.28 20.85 4.15
N MET A 311 10.69 19.86 4.94
CA MET A 311 9.83 18.76 5.40
C MET A 311 9.43 18.86 6.89
N GLY A 312 9.64 20.03 7.50
CA GLY A 312 9.30 20.29 8.90
C GLY A 312 10.46 20.01 9.87
N ASN A 313 10.16 19.73 11.14
CA ASN A 313 11.16 19.65 12.21
C ASN A 313 11.16 18.34 13.01
N HIS A 314 10.35 17.36 12.62
CA HIS A 314 10.28 16.08 13.34
C HIS A 314 10.97 14.99 12.50
N ARG A 315 12.09 14.45 13.02
CA ARG A 315 12.97 13.50 12.32
C ARG A 315 12.23 12.36 11.59
N GLU A 316 11.38 11.66 12.30
CA GLU A 316 10.67 10.51 11.74
C GLU A 316 9.74 10.93 10.59
N ARG A 317 9.05 12.05 10.73
CA ARG A 317 8.19 12.61 9.67
C ARG A 317 9.00 13.13 8.47
N ILE A 318 10.16 13.72 8.70
CA ILE A 318 11.06 14.18 7.64
C ILE A 318 11.52 12.97 6.81
N VAL A 319 12.02 11.93 7.49
CA VAL A 319 12.50 10.69 6.84
C VAL A 319 11.38 9.94 6.10
N GLN A 320 10.15 10.03 6.58
CA GLN A 320 9.00 9.40 5.93
C GLN A 320 8.50 10.20 4.70
N LYS A 321 8.64 11.52 4.72
CA LYS A 321 8.26 12.39 3.58
C LYS A 321 9.29 12.33 2.45
N ALA A 322 10.57 12.18 2.81
CA ALA A 322 11.68 12.11 1.87
C ALA A 322 11.73 10.75 1.15
#